data_667a302d4e313eb37c1fa29510787f99
#
_entry.id   667a302d4e313eb37c1fa29510787f99
#
_cell.length_a   1.000
_cell.length_b   1.000
_cell.length_c   1.000
_cell.angle_alpha   90.00
_cell.angle_beta   90.00
_cell.angle_gamma   90.00
#
_symmetry.space_group_name_H-M   'P 1'
#
loop_
_entity.id
_entity.type
_entity.pdbx_description
1 polymer ?
#
loop_
_entity_poly.entity_id
_entity_poly.type
_entity_poly.pdbx_seq_one_letter_code
_entity_poly.pdbx_strand_id
1 'polypeptide(L)'
;GLGDVYKRQPYQYIGRTDAQSSSVNLFTDRAIYRPGQIVYFCGISWEATQNASKALIGKNYTVTLQDMNQQVIAKQEVQTNKFGSFAGKFTLPKEVLNGMFIISTDGGRQMITVAEYKRPKFEITFNPLKDAYKLGDQLTVSGTAKAYSGVNIENSKVTYTVQARTFDWGLQELSLIHI
;
A
#
# COMPACT_ATOMS: atom_id res chain seq x y z
N GLY A 1 -41.31 -49.34 1.16
CA GLY A 1 -40.40 -48.51 0.45
C GLY A 1 -40.50 -47.09 0.98
N LEU A 2 -39.46 -46.66 1.72
CA LEU A 2 -39.34 -45.29 2.21
C LEU A 2 -38.87 -44.42 1.06
N GLY A 3 -39.76 -43.56 0.57
CA GLY A 3 -39.45 -42.55 -0.39
C GLY A 3 -38.99 -41.27 0.33
N ASP A 4 -37.73 -40.95 0.23
CA ASP A 4 -37.16 -39.71 0.72
C ASP A 4 -37.69 -38.52 -0.08
N VAL A 5 -38.55 -37.75 0.56
CA VAL A 5 -39.00 -36.46 0.05
C VAL A 5 -37.94 -35.44 0.38
N TYR A 6 -36.98 -35.27 -0.51
CA TYR A 6 -36.14 -34.06 -0.50
C TYR A 6 -37.03 -32.86 -0.84
N LYS A 7 -37.54 -32.17 0.16
CA LYS A 7 -38.11 -30.83 0.00
C LYS A 7 -36.99 -29.90 -0.45
N ARG A 8 -36.91 -29.61 -1.75
CA ARG A 8 -36.19 -28.48 -2.25
C ARG A 8 -36.78 -27.23 -1.59
N GLN A 9 -36.06 -26.64 -0.65
CA GLN A 9 -36.40 -25.32 -0.19
C GLN A 9 -36.31 -24.39 -1.41
N PRO A 10 -37.37 -23.63 -1.73
CA PRO A 10 -37.23 -22.61 -2.74
C PRO A 10 -36.20 -21.61 -2.23
N TYR A 11 -35.11 -21.47 -2.97
CA TYR A 11 -34.21 -20.32 -2.77
C TYR A 11 -35.06 -19.07 -2.91
N GLN A 12 -35.43 -18.47 -1.80
CA GLN A 12 -35.92 -17.12 -1.82
C GLN A 12 -34.77 -16.28 -2.33
N TYR A 13 -34.86 -15.87 -3.58
CA TYR A 13 -34.11 -14.74 -4.09
C TYR A 13 -34.55 -13.57 -3.22
N ILE A 14 -33.75 -13.27 -2.20
CA ILE A 14 -33.84 -12.00 -1.51
C ILE A 14 -33.47 -11.00 -2.60
N GLY A 15 -34.48 -10.36 -3.17
CA GLY A 15 -34.30 -9.32 -4.15
C GLY A 15 -33.28 -8.35 -3.57
N ARG A 16 -32.17 -8.17 -4.28
CA ARG A 16 -31.27 -7.07 -3.99
C ARG A 16 -32.17 -5.83 -4.02
N THR A 17 -32.47 -5.31 -2.85
CA THR A 17 -32.99 -3.94 -2.75
C THR A 17 -32.07 -3.10 -3.63
N ASP A 18 -32.65 -2.28 -4.48
CA ASP A 18 -31.95 -1.29 -5.31
C ASP A 18 -31.12 -0.38 -4.39
N ALA A 19 -30.01 -0.89 -3.91
CA ALA A 19 -29.07 -0.11 -3.11
C ALA A 19 -28.35 0.80 -4.10
N GLN A 20 -28.85 2.02 -4.22
CA GLN A 20 -28.14 3.12 -4.84
C GLN A 20 -26.76 3.21 -4.17
N SER A 21 -25.72 2.73 -4.85
CA SER A 21 -24.36 2.83 -4.34
C SER A 21 -23.69 4.04 -4.98
N SER A 22 -23.39 5.04 -4.15
CA SER A 22 -22.53 6.14 -4.57
C SER A 22 -21.07 5.71 -4.46
N SER A 23 -20.28 6.02 -5.46
CA SER A 23 -18.85 5.71 -5.51
C SER A 23 -18.04 6.95 -5.88
N VAL A 24 -16.82 7.00 -5.38
CA VAL A 24 -15.86 8.05 -5.72
C VAL A 24 -14.57 7.39 -6.20
N ASN A 25 -14.17 7.73 -7.42
CA ASN A 25 -12.85 7.38 -7.92
C ASN A 25 -11.89 8.52 -7.60
N LEU A 26 -10.91 8.26 -6.75
CA LEU A 26 -9.87 9.22 -6.36
C LEU A 26 -8.59 8.97 -7.17
N PHE A 27 -7.94 10.06 -7.57
CA PHE A 27 -6.69 10.07 -8.32
C PHE A 27 -5.74 11.07 -7.70
N THR A 28 -4.45 10.82 -7.85
CA THR A 28 -3.37 11.74 -7.45
C THR A 28 -2.45 12.00 -8.63
N ASP A 29 -1.75 13.14 -8.62
CA ASP A 29 -0.80 13.51 -9.68
C ASP A 29 0.42 12.59 -9.72
N ARG A 30 0.72 11.89 -8.60
CA ARG A 30 1.83 10.92 -8.47
C ARG A 30 1.43 9.78 -7.55
N ALA A 31 2.18 8.68 -7.63
CA ALA A 31 2.09 7.57 -6.70
C ALA A 31 3.08 7.67 -5.55
N ILE A 32 4.20 8.41 -5.75
CA ILE A 32 5.30 8.54 -4.77
C ILE A 32 5.61 10.03 -4.55
N TYR A 33 5.70 10.42 -3.29
CA TYR A 33 6.00 11.77 -2.84
C TYR A 33 7.15 11.77 -1.83
N ARG A 34 7.77 12.94 -1.64
CA ARG A 34 8.71 13.18 -0.55
C ARG A 34 8.01 13.91 0.61
N PRO A 35 8.50 13.76 1.84
CA PRO A 35 8.07 14.63 2.94
C PRO A 35 8.13 16.11 2.55
N GLY A 36 7.12 16.88 2.93
CA GLY A 36 7.00 18.30 2.61
C GLY A 36 6.46 18.63 1.22
N GLN A 37 6.25 17.66 0.33
CA GLN A 37 5.66 17.90 -0.99
C GLN A 37 4.14 18.08 -0.90
N ILE A 38 3.60 18.74 -1.93
CA ILE A 38 2.16 18.89 -2.13
C ILE A 38 1.66 17.69 -2.93
N VAL A 39 0.61 17.07 -2.43
CA VAL A 39 -0.16 16.04 -3.10
C VAL A 39 -1.39 16.69 -3.70
N TYR A 40 -1.49 16.72 -5.01
CA TYR A 40 -2.72 17.11 -5.69
C TYR A 40 -3.60 15.89 -5.89
N PHE A 41 -4.87 16.03 -5.56
CA PHE A 41 -5.85 14.98 -5.76
C PHE A 41 -7.06 15.50 -6.54
N CYS A 42 -7.73 14.59 -7.24
CA CYS A 42 -9.05 14.83 -7.80
C CYS A 42 -9.93 13.59 -7.59
N GLY A 43 -11.23 13.81 -7.61
CA GLY A 43 -12.21 12.75 -7.47
C GLY A 43 -13.35 12.93 -8.47
N ILE A 44 -13.92 11.81 -8.90
CA ILE A 44 -15.15 11.76 -9.69
C ILE A 44 -16.16 10.97 -8.89
N SER A 45 -17.26 11.61 -8.55
CA SER A 45 -18.37 11.02 -7.81
C SER A 45 -19.50 10.65 -8.73
N TRP A 46 -19.96 9.43 -8.60
CA TRP A 46 -21.03 8.89 -9.43
C TRP A 46 -21.89 7.91 -8.65
N GLU A 47 -23.07 7.70 -9.15
CA GLU A 47 -24.06 6.76 -8.63
C GLU A 47 -24.41 5.76 -9.72
N ALA A 48 -24.37 4.48 -9.37
CA ALA A 48 -24.79 3.42 -10.28
C ALA A 48 -26.20 2.95 -9.93
N THR A 49 -27.02 2.83 -10.94
CA THR A 49 -28.28 2.07 -10.93
C THR A 49 -28.11 0.84 -11.81
N GLN A 50 -29.09 -0.07 -11.82
CA GLN A 50 -29.00 -1.29 -12.64
C GLN A 50 -28.72 -1.03 -14.13
N ASN A 51 -29.14 0.10 -14.67
CA ASN A 51 -29.10 0.40 -16.11
C ASN A 51 -28.32 1.65 -16.48
N ALA A 52 -27.81 2.45 -15.53
CA ALA A 52 -27.15 3.71 -15.82
C ALA A 52 -26.20 4.13 -14.70
N SER A 53 -25.22 4.96 -15.07
CA SER A 53 -24.37 5.68 -14.10
C SER A 53 -24.60 7.17 -14.26
N LYS A 54 -24.73 7.89 -13.15
CA LYS A 54 -24.99 9.33 -13.13
C LYS A 54 -23.96 10.03 -12.26
N ALA A 55 -23.38 11.13 -12.73
CA ALA A 55 -22.50 11.98 -11.96
C ALA A 55 -23.26 12.67 -10.81
N LEU A 56 -22.69 12.69 -9.63
CA LEU A 56 -23.26 13.38 -8.47
C LEU A 56 -22.76 14.82 -8.42
N ILE A 57 -23.65 15.76 -8.73
CA ILE A 57 -23.37 17.19 -8.86
C ILE A 57 -23.71 17.89 -7.55
N GLY A 58 -22.87 18.86 -7.11
CA GLY A 58 -23.12 19.68 -5.93
C GLY A 58 -23.02 18.92 -4.59
N LYS A 59 -22.52 17.69 -4.59
CA LYS A 59 -22.36 16.89 -3.37
C LYS A 59 -21.10 17.31 -2.62
N ASN A 60 -21.21 17.47 -1.30
CA ASN A 60 -20.08 17.77 -0.43
C ASN A 60 -19.40 16.50 0.05
N TYR A 61 -18.08 16.53 0.11
CA TYR A 61 -17.23 15.45 0.59
C TYR A 61 -16.18 15.98 1.54
N THR A 62 -15.91 15.21 2.59
CA THR A 62 -14.72 15.38 3.43
C THR A 62 -13.65 14.44 2.91
N VAL A 63 -12.57 14.98 2.37
CA VAL A 63 -11.40 14.19 1.97
C VAL A 63 -10.39 14.23 3.09
N THR A 64 -9.89 13.06 3.50
CA THR A 64 -8.91 12.91 4.58
C THR A 64 -7.61 12.31 4.07
N LEU A 65 -6.49 12.79 4.58
CA LEU A 65 -5.18 12.19 4.43
C LEU A 65 -4.82 11.49 5.74
N GLN A 66 -4.50 10.20 5.69
CA GLN A 66 -4.18 9.37 6.85
C GLN A 66 -2.88 8.60 6.62
N ASP A 67 -2.16 8.30 7.69
CA ASP A 67 -1.06 7.33 7.67
C ASP A 67 -1.56 5.87 7.79
N MET A 68 -0.65 4.92 7.77
CA MET A 68 -0.98 3.49 7.92
C MET A 68 -1.53 3.12 9.30
N ASN A 69 -1.31 3.96 10.32
CA ASN A 69 -1.86 3.79 11.65
C ASN A 69 -3.26 4.42 11.79
N GLN A 70 -3.85 4.85 10.66
CA GLN A 70 -5.14 5.54 10.60
C GLN A 70 -5.15 6.91 11.31
N GLN A 71 -3.98 7.47 11.58
CA GLN A 71 -3.87 8.80 12.13
C GLN A 71 -4.19 9.83 11.04
N VAL A 72 -5.19 10.66 11.28
CA VAL A 72 -5.57 11.73 10.35
C VAL A 72 -4.55 12.85 10.42
N ILE A 73 -3.90 13.11 9.28
CA ILE A 73 -2.88 14.16 9.11
C ILE A 73 -3.51 15.46 8.64
N ALA A 74 -4.46 15.37 7.71
CA ALA A 74 -5.15 16.53 7.17
C ALA A 74 -6.57 16.17 6.70
N LYS A 75 -7.45 17.17 6.68
CA LYS A 75 -8.81 17.08 6.14
C LYS A 75 -9.08 18.28 5.25
N GLN A 76 -9.88 18.08 4.21
CA GLN A 76 -10.35 19.13 3.33
C GLN A 76 -11.79 18.87 2.90
N GLU A 77 -12.63 19.89 3.00
CA GLU A 77 -13.98 19.87 2.45
C GLU A 77 -13.93 20.27 0.98
N VAL A 78 -14.64 19.52 0.13
CA VAL A 78 -14.73 19.75 -1.30
C VAL A 78 -16.17 19.55 -1.78
N GLN A 79 -16.54 20.22 -2.85
CA GLN A 79 -17.85 20.06 -3.49
C GLN A 79 -17.70 19.66 -4.94
N THR A 80 -18.51 18.73 -5.39
CA THR A 80 -18.53 18.31 -6.80
C THR A 80 -19.10 19.40 -7.70
N ASN A 81 -18.44 19.60 -8.83
CA ASN A 81 -18.86 20.55 -9.87
C ASN A 81 -19.95 19.95 -10.78
N LYS A 82 -20.30 20.67 -11.86
CA LYS A 82 -21.30 20.24 -12.83
C LYS A 82 -21.00 18.93 -13.57
N PHE A 83 -19.78 18.42 -13.46
CA PHE A 83 -19.36 17.13 -14.01
C PHE A 83 -19.25 16.03 -12.95
N GLY A 84 -19.65 16.31 -11.69
CA GLY A 84 -19.49 15.37 -10.59
C GLY A 84 -18.04 15.22 -10.11
N SER A 85 -17.15 16.12 -10.52
CA SER A 85 -15.75 16.08 -10.14
C SER A 85 -15.38 17.14 -9.10
N PHE A 86 -14.38 16.86 -8.30
CA PHE A 86 -13.79 17.79 -7.34
C PHE A 86 -12.27 17.65 -7.36
N ALA A 87 -11.57 18.65 -6.85
CA ALA A 87 -10.12 18.63 -6.72
C ALA A 87 -9.67 19.34 -5.45
N GLY A 88 -8.49 18.98 -4.98
CA GLY A 88 -7.89 19.58 -3.81
C GLY A 88 -6.40 19.26 -3.71
N LYS A 89 -5.80 19.65 -2.57
CA LYS A 89 -4.40 19.41 -2.30
C LYS A 89 -4.15 19.22 -0.81
N PHE A 90 -3.16 18.40 -0.48
CA PHE A 90 -2.59 18.28 0.87
C PHE A 90 -1.11 18.61 0.84
N THR A 91 -0.61 19.27 1.86
CA THR A 91 0.82 19.42 2.08
C THR A 91 1.28 18.34 3.07
N LEU A 92 2.18 17.47 2.64
CA LEU A 92 2.76 16.46 3.52
C LEU A 92 3.65 17.14 4.59
N PRO A 93 3.59 16.72 5.85
CA PRO A 93 4.51 17.19 6.86
C PRO A 93 5.96 16.86 6.49
N LYS A 94 6.91 17.72 6.89
CA LYS A 94 8.34 17.48 6.65
C LYS A 94 8.90 16.34 7.51
N GLU A 95 8.36 16.15 8.71
CA GLU A 95 8.79 15.17 9.71
C GLU A 95 7.87 13.96 9.75
N VAL A 96 7.46 13.48 8.59
CA VAL A 96 6.61 12.29 8.51
C VAL A 96 7.47 11.06 8.25
N LEU A 97 7.10 9.94 8.88
CA LEU A 97 7.75 8.66 8.61
C LEU A 97 7.50 8.23 7.17
N ASN A 98 8.51 7.66 6.54
CA ASN A 98 8.36 7.01 5.24
C ASN A 98 7.34 5.88 5.35
N GLY A 99 6.49 5.75 4.36
CA GLY A 99 5.48 4.70 4.34
C GLY A 99 4.33 4.99 3.39
N MET A 100 3.30 4.18 3.49
CA MET A 100 2.07 4.35 2.75
C MET A 100 1.13 5.31 3.47
N PHE A 101 0.45 6.14 2.70
CA PHE A 101 -0.59 7.06 3.15
C PHE A 101 -1.86 6.81 2.34
N ILE A 102 -2.98 7.08 2.94
CA ILE A 102 -4.29 6.88 2.34
C ILE A 102 -5.02 8.22 2.26
N ILE A 103 -5.45 8.57 1.05
CA ILE A 103 -6.42 9.63 0.81
C ILE A 103 -7.77 8.95 0.69
N SER A 104 -8.72 9.32 1.51
CA SER A 104 -10.03 8.69 1.55
C SER A 104 -11.16 9.70 1.68
N THR A 105 -12.31 9.32 1.19
CA THR A 105 -13.59 10.01 1.35
C THR A 105 -14.71 8.97 1.39
N ASP A 106 -15.93 9.41 1.63
CA ASP A 106 -17.08 8.51 1.51
C ASP A 106 -17.18 7.96 0.09
N GLY A 107 -17.13 6.62 -0.02
CA GLY A 107 -17.21 5.89 -1.29
C GLY A 107 -15.93 5.81 -2.12
N GLY A 108 -14.76 6.32 -1.64
CA GLY A 108 -13.51 6.26 -2.37
C GLY A 108 -12.23 6.33 -1.53
N ARG A 109 -11.16 5.70 -2.04
CA ARG A 109 -9.83 5.77 -1.43
C ARG A 109 -8.73 5.66 -2.47
N GLN A 110 -7.60 6.31 -2.21
CA GLN A 110 -6.39 6.25 -3.02
C GLN A 110 -5.16 6.11 -2.10
N MET A 111 -4.27 5.19 -2.42
CA MET A 111 -3.00 5.01 -1.70
C MET A 111 -1.88 5.75 -2.40
N ILE A 112 -1.01 6.38 -1.61
CA ILE A 112 0.23 7.00 -2.06
C ILE A 112 1.38 6.53 -1.18
N THR A 113 2.60 6.60 -1.70
CA THR A 113 3.81 6.30 -0.94
C THR A 113 4.57 7.59 -0.65
N VAL A 114 4.93 7.77 0.61
CA VAL A 114 5.81 8.86 1.03
C VAL A 114 7.17 8.26 1.34
N ALA A 115 8.20 8.66 0.58
CA ALA A 115 9.55 8.15 0.75
C ALA A 115 10.59 9.25 0.48
N GLU A 116 11.55 9.38 1.38
CA GLU A 116 12.72 10.20 1.14
C GLU A 116 13.75 9.38 0.35
N TYR A 117 13.91 9.68 -0.92
CA TYR A 117 14.98 9.08 -1.71
C TYR A 117 16.31 9.71 -1.34
N LYS A 118 17.08 9.03 -0.52
CA LYS A 118 18.50 9.34 -0.33
C LYS A 118 19.29 8.64 -1.42
N ARG A 119 20.00 9.38 -2.27
CA ARG A 119 20.93 8.75 -3.21
C ARG A 119 21.88 7.85 -2.42
N PRO A 120 21.94 6.57 -2.70
CA PRO A 120 22.90 5.71 -2.05
C PRO A 120 24.31 6.25 -2.34
N LYS A 121 25.12 6.36 -1.31
CA LYS A 121 26.50 6.86 -1.42
C LYS A 121 27.51 5.74 -1.60
N PHE A 122 27.07 4.52 -1.38
CA PHE A 122 27.90 3.31 -1.43
C PHE A 122 27.04 2.09 -1.83
N GLU A 123 27.73 1.08 -2.30
CA GLU A 123 27.18 -0.24 -2.64
C GLU A 123 27.83 -1.29 -1.74
N ILE A 124 27.05 -2.24 -1.26
CA ILE A 124 27.52 -3.41 -0.54
C ILE A 124 27.25 -4.63 -1.42
N THR A 125 28.30 -5.37 -1.73
CA THR A 125 28.20 -6.63 -2.49
C THR A 125 28.64 -7.78 -1.58
N PHE A 126 27.78 -8.77 -1.38
CA PHE A 126 28.12 -9.99 -0.67
C PHE A 126 28.73 -11.01 -1.61
N ASN A 127 29.77 -11.68 -1.15
CA ASN A 127 30.35 -12.79 -1.89
C ASN A 127 29.38 -13.98 -1.84
N PRO A 128 29.14 -14.65 -2.97
CA PRO A 128 28.27 -15.82 -2.97
C PRO A 128 28.85 -16.92 -2.09
N LEU A 129 27.98 -17.58 -1.35
CA LEU A 129 28.33 -18.78 -0.60
C LEU A 129 28.61 -19.91 -1.59
N LYS A 130 29.79 -20.51 -1.51
CA LYS A 130 30.25 -21.54 -2.46
C LYS A 130 29.88 -22.96 -2.01
N ASP A 131 29.60 -23.15 -0.73
CA ASP A 131 29.41 -24.45 -0.12
C ASP A 131 27.94 -24.70 0.25
N ALA A 132 27.54 -25.96 0.30
CA ALA A 132 26.26 -26.38 0.82
C ALA A 132 26.38 -26.50 2.35
N TYR A 133 25.55 -25.76 3.08
CA TYR A 133 25.53 -25.74 4.54
C TYR A 133 24.37 -26.58 5.08
N LYS A 134 24.59 -27.21 6.23
CA LYS A 134 23.57 -27.95 6.98
C LYS A 134 23.16 -27.15 8.22
N LEU A 135 22.02 -27.50 8.77
CA LEU A 135 21.57 -26.92 10.02
C LEU A 135 22.58 -27.18 11.15
N GLY A 136 23.05 -26.11 11.81
CA GLY A 136 24.07 -26.18 12.86
C GLY A 136 25.50 -25.89 12.39
N ASP A 137 25.74 -25.74 11.08
CA ASP A 137 27.06 -25.36 10.58
C ASP A 137 27.36 -23.88 10.87
N GLN A 138 28.63 -23.59 11.08
CA GLN A 138 29.11 -22.22 11.22
C GLN A 138 29.24 -21.57 9.84
N LEU A 139 28.48 -20.50 9.59
CA LEU A 139 28.48 -19.78 8.34
C LEU A 139 29.30 -18.50 8.44
N THR A 140 30.26 -18.32 7.53
CA THR A 140 31.02 -17.07 7.39
C THR A 140 30.54 -16.35 6.13
N VAL A 141 29.98 -15.16 6.31
CA VAL A 141 29.54 -14.27 5.23
C VAL A 141 30.56 -13.16 5.06
N SER A 142 31.02 -12.95 3.85
CA SER A 142 31.94 -11.86 3.52
C SER A 142 31.39 -10.99 2.40
N GLY A 143 31.75 -9.72 2.41
CA GLY A 143 31.32 -8.76 1.42
C GLY A 143 32.24 -7.57 1.32
N THR A 144 32.02 -6.74 0.33
CA THR A 144 32.77 -5.50 0.10
C THR A 144 31.81 -4.32 0.05
N ALA A 145 32.22 -3.22 0.69
CA ALA A 145 31.53 -1.93 0.58
C ALA A 145 32.39 -0.95 -0.21
N LYS A 146 31.84 -0.42 -1.30
CA LYS A 146 32.49 0.59 -2.14
C LYS A 146 31.61 1.83 -2.24
N ALA A 147 32.23 3.00 -2.08
CA ALA A 147 31.54 4.24 -2.40
C ALA A 147 31.34 4.34 -3.93
N TYR A 148 30.25 4.98 -4.38
CA TYR A 148 30.04 5.23 -5.82
C TYR A 148 31.10 6.14 -6.45
N SER A 149 31.88 6.85 -5.61
CA SER A 149 33.09 7.57 -6.03
C SER A 149 34.27 6.65 -6.36
N GLY A 150 34.16 5.33 -6.16
CA GLY A 150 35.21 4.35 -6.37
C GLY A 150 36.19 4.19 -5.21
N VAL A 151 36.05 4.98 -4.15
CA VAL A 151 36.93 4.89 -2.96
C VAL A 151 36.44 3.77 -2.03
N ASN A 152 37.35 2.96 -1.52
CA ASN A 152 37.03 1.97 -0.49
C ASN A 152 36.57 2.63 0.80
N ILE A 153 35.57 2.03 1.44
CA ILE A 153 35.06 2.50 2.72
C ILE A 153 35.85 1.79 3.82
N GLU A 154 36.65 2.55 4.56
CA GLU A 154 37.45 2.04 5.66
C GLU A 154 36.91 2.55 7.00
N ASN A 155 37.11 1.77 8.08
CA ASN A 155 36.76 2.13 9.46
C ASN A 155 35.28 2.54 9.67
N SER A 156 34.37 1.95 8.93
CA SER A 156 32.95 2.25 9.03
C SER A 156 32.24 1.32 10.00
N LYS A 157 31.28 1.87 10.76
CA LYS A 157 30.41 1.05 11.60
C LYS A 157 29.41 0.28 10.71
N VAL A 158 29.42 -1.02 10.83
CA VAL A 158 28.46 -1.92 10.17
C VAL A 158 27.41 -2.36 11.18
N THR A 159 26.14 -2.19 10.83
CA THR A 159 25.02 -2.76 11.58
C THR A 159 24.35 -3.80 10.68
N TYR A 160 24.18 -5.01 11.20
CA TYR A 160 23.54 -6.09 10.45
C TYR A 160 22.44 -6.74 11.28
N THR A 161 21.47 -7.32 10.59
CA THR A 161 20.39 -8.09 11.20
C THR A 161 20.33 -9.45 10.53
N VAL A 162 20.34 -10.51 11.31
CA VAL A 162 20.18 -11.88 10.84
C VAL A 162 18.75 -12.32 11.14
N GLN A 163 18.00 -12.74 10.12
CA GLN A 163 16.64 -13.25 10.27
C GLN A 163 16.57 -14.66 9.70
N ALA A 164 16.19 -15.62 10.53
CA ALA A 164 15.84 -16.97 10.08
C ALA A 164 14.33 -17.02 9.83
N ARG A 165 13.93 -17.48 8.65
CA ARG A 165 12.53 -17.76 8.32
C ARG A 165 12.38 -19.24 8.01
N THR A 166 11.58 -19.93 8.79
CA THR A 166 11.16 -21.30 8.49
C THR A 166 9.85 -21.21 7.69
N PHE A 167 9.83 -21.83 6.51
CA PHE A 167 8.60 -22.05 5.77
C PHE A 167 8.14 -23.48 6.06
N ASP A 168 7.08 -23.58 6.82
CA ASP A 168 6.42 -24.88 7.06
C ASP A 168 5.49 -25.17 5.86
N TRP A 169 5.99 -25.92 4.90
CA TRP A 169 5.21 -26.46 3.79
C TRP A 169 4.85 -27.92 4.07
N GLY A 170 4.48 -28.19 5.32
CA GLY A 170 3.96 -29.50 5.66
C GLY A 170 4.90 -30.67 5.44
N LEU A 171 6.22 -30.49 5.17
CA LEU A 171 7.24 -31.55 5.17
C LEU A 171 8.68 -31.12 4.80
N GLN A 172 9.01 -29.85 4.59
CA GLN A 172 10.41 -29.43 4.41
C GLN A 172 10.68 -28.02 4.95
N GLU A 173 11.51 -27.92 5.98
CA GLU A 173 12.04 -26.66 6.48
C GLU A 173 13.11 -26.13 5.52
N LEU A 174 12.81 -25.04 4.84
CA LEU A 174 13.83 -24.21 4.19
C LEU A 174 14.01 -22.95 5.01
N SER A 175 15.15 -22.77 5.67
CA SER A 175 15.48 -21.53 6.35
C SER A 175 16.23 -20.60 5.41
N LEU A 176 15.65 -19.42 5.16
CA LEU A 176 16.31 -18.31 4.48
C LEU A 176 16.92 -17.36 5.52
N ILE A 177 18.23 -17.14 5.46
CA ILE A 177 18.92 -16.16 6.27
C ILE A 177 19.10 -14.90 5.44
N HIS A 178 18.47 -13.80 5.87
CA HIS A 178 18.73 -12.47 5.34
C HIS A 178 19.73 -11.74 6.26
N ILE A 179 20.81 -11.31 5.66
CA ILE A 179 21.84 -10.50 6.33
C ILE A 179 21.70 -9.06 5.86
#